data_35f72389eee50e1db5445c212a74ddfb
#
_entry.id   35f72389eee50e1db5445c212a74ddfb
#
_cell.length_a   1.000
_cell.length_b   1.000
_cell.length_c   1.000
_cell.angle_alpha   90.00
_cell.angle_beta   90.00
_cell.angle_gamma   90.00
#
_symmetry.space_group_name_H-M   'P 1'
#
loop_
_entity.id
_entity.type
_entity.pdbx_description
1 polymer ?
#
loop_
_entity_poly.entity_id
_entity_poly.type
_entity_poly.pdbx_seq_one_letter_code
_entity_poly.pdbx_strand_id
1 'polypeptide(L)'
;MRIEHDFLGDMEVPDDVYYGVQTMRAIENFNITGQKLDPDFIKALATVKKAAALANMDTGRLPHEIGDLLVRAADEIIAGGHIEQFPVDPIQGGAGTSINMNMNEVLCNRALELRGDPKGRYDIISPNNHANMAQSTNDAFPTGIKVCLSAKGAVFLASLDRLATELEKKATTYRTILKMGRTHLQDAVPITLGQEMGSYASAVRRSMRRIRYVLRHIHTINMGGTAVGTGLNAEPAYIKAVAKRLSEITGEQYRTSQNIIDATNNTDAFADFSSALKNAALVLIKLANDFRLMASGPRCGLNELHLPMRQPGSSIMPGKVNPVIAEVLDQACYQVIAGDLAVTLGVENGQFELNVMEPVMAFNMFNSLNYITRAVDTFVDKLLIDLKPNVEQCQKWLDNSVGIVTALLPHIGYEKSAELAREAYTTGKPIREIILERGILSKEKLEHILSPRQMTHPGIA
;
A
#
# COMPACT_ATOMS: atom_id res chain seq x y z
N MET A 1 40.04 -15.02 2.61
CA MET A 1 39.41 -14.64 3.89
C MET A 1 40.25 -13.52 4.49
N ARG A 2 39.63 -12.48 5.01
CA ARG A 2 40.25 -11.44 5.84
C ARG A 2 39.77 -11.58 7.28
N ILE A 3 40.63 -11.19 8.22
CA ILE A 3 40.26 -11.16 9.63
C ILE A 3 39.79 -9.75 9.96
N GLU A 4 38.60 -9.63 10.49
CA GLU A 4 38.03 -8.40 11.05
C GLU A 4 37.79 -8.55 12.54
N HIS A 5 37.79 -7.46 13.28
CA HIS A 5 37.74 -7.42 14.73
C HIS A 5 36.60 -6.52 15.21
N ASP A 6 35.86 -6.98 16.22
CA ASP A 6 34.98 -6.16 17.05
C ASP A 6 35.25 -6.42 18.55
N PHE A 7 34.44 -5.83 19.44
CA PHE A 7 34.66 -6.01 20.88
C PHE A 7 34.44 -7.45 21.39
N LEU A 8 33.83 -8.30 20.58
CA LEU A 8 33.61 -9.73 20.88
C LEU A 8 34.78 -10.60 20.41
N GLY A 9 35.71 -10.03 19.64
CA GLY A 9 36.92 -10.70 19.13
C GLY A 9 36.96 -10.80 17.62
N ASP A 10 37.92 -11.58 17.13
CA ASP A 10 38.22 -11.77 15.71
C ASP A 10 37.19 -12.67 15.02
N MET A 11 36.95 -12.41 13.73
CA MET A 11 36.12 -13.25 12.87
C MET A 11 36.63 -13.25 11.44
N GLU A 12 36.56 -14.40 10.77
CA GLU A 12 36.88 -14.52 9.35
C GLU A 12 35.73 -14.00 8.50
N VAL A 13 36.04 -13.11 7.55
CA VAL A 13 35.12 -12.54 6.58
C VAL A 13 35.62 -12.85 5.16
N PRO A 14 34.74 -13.27 4.21
CA PRO A 14 35.17 -13.48 2.83
C PRO A 14 35.77 -12.21 2.19
N ASP A 15 36.80 -12.35 1.35
CA ASP A 15 37.45 -11.20 0.72
C ASP A 15 36.63 -10.52 -0.37
N ASP A 16 35.73 -11.25 -0.98
CA ASP A 16 34.87 -10.80 -2.10
C ASP A 16 33.68 -9.96 -1.65
N VAL A 17 33.30 -10.02 -0.38
CA VAL A 17 32.14 -9.27 0.14
C VAL A 17 32.54 -7.90 0.69
N TYR A 18 31.56 -6.97 0.71
CA TYR A 18 31.74 -5.63 1.33
C TYR A 18 31.24 -5.56 2.77
N TYR A 19 30.35 -6.46 3.20
CA TYR A 19 30.01 -6.51 4.62
C TYR A 19 31.14 -7.03 5.49
N GLY A 20 31.06 -6.81 6.80
CA GLY A 20 32.11 -7.11 7.75
C GLY A 20 31.68 -8.01 8.89
N VAL A 21 32.46 -7.95 9.99
CA VAL A 21 32.33 -8.83 11.16
C VAL A 21 30.97 -8.78 11.83
N GLN A 22 30.36 -7.59 11.96
CA GLN A 22 29.06 -7.48 12.62
C GLN A 22 27.93 -8.09 11.78
N THR A 23 28.00 -7.94 10.45
CA THR A 23 27.08 -8.62 9.53
C THR A 23 27.25 -10.13 9.58
N MET A 24 28.49 -10.65 9.65
CA MET A 24 28.73 -12.08 9.80
C MET A 24 28.08 -12.66 11.06
N ARG A 25 28.22 -11.99 12.21
CA ARG A 25 27.53 -12.37 13.45
C ARG A 25 26.01 -12.35 13.31
N ALA A 26 25.48 -11.36 12.62
CA ALA A 26 24.03 -11.25 12.39
C ALA A 26 23.49 -12.40 11.53
N ILE A 27 24.22 -12.84 10.51
CA ILE A 27 23.88 -14.00 9.67
C ILE A 27 23.82 -15.28 10.52
N GLU A 28 24.79 -15.45 11.43
CA GLU A 28 24.81 -16.60 12.34
C GLU A 28 23.66 -16.58 13.34
N ASN A 29 23.32 -15.39 13.86
CA ASN A 29 22.31 -15.22 14.93
C ASN A 29 20.87 -15.28 14.41
N PHE A 30 20.61 -14.77 13.21
CA PHE A 30 19.25 -14.55 12.71
C PHE A 30 19.04 -15.23 11.34
N ASN A 31 18.44 -16.39 11.36
CA ASN A 31 17.93 -17.10 10.18
C ASN A 31 16.45 -17.46 10.47
N ILE A 32 15.59 -16.44 10.46
CA ILE A 32 14.20 -16.54 10.94
C ILE A 32 13.25 -16.71 9.77
N THR A 33 13.31 -15.80 8.76
CA THR A 33 12.40 -15.82 7.62
C THR A 33 12.99 -16.51 6.40
N GLY A 34 14.31 -16.57 6.29
CA GLY A 34 15.03 -16.98 5.09
C GLY A 34 14.87 -16.01 3.92
N GLN A 35 14.31 -14.81 4.16
CA GLN A 35 14.12 -13.77 3.16
C GLN A 35 15.26 -12.75 3.21
N LYS A 36 15.45 -12.06 2.10
CA LYS A 36 16.36 -10.92 2.02
C LYS A 36 15.65 -9.63 2.37
N LEU A 37 16.42 -8.59 2.70
CA LEU A 37 15.90 -7.24 2.87
C LEU A 37 15.24 -6.75 1.57
N ASP A 38 14.20 -5.92 1.73
CA ASP A 38 13.58 -5.23 0.59
C ASP A 38 14.60 -4.31 -0.09
N PRO A 39 14.84 -4.43 -1.41
CA PRO A 39 15.82 -3.60 -2.12
C PRO A 39 15.55 -2.10 -2.02
N ASP A 40 14.29 -1.68 -1.95
CA ASP A 40 13.96 -0.25 -1.82
C ASP A 40 14.28 0.25 -0.41
N PHE A 41 14.20 -0.62 0.60
CA PHE A 41 14.64 -0.26 1.95
C PHE A 41 16.17 -0.11 2.04
N ILE A 42 16.93 -0.99 1.38
CA ILE A 42 18.40 -0.85 1.30
C ILE A 42 18.75 0.50 0.68
N LYS A 43 18.12 0.89 -0.44
CA LYS A 43 18.32 2.19 -1.09
C LYS A 43 17.92 3.36 -0.18
N ALA A 44 16.80 3.23 0.54
CA ALA A 44 16.33 4.25 1.46
C ALA A 44 17.31 4.47 2.62
N LEU A 45 17.85 3.39 3.20
CA LEU A 45 18.85 3.49 4.27
C LEU A 45 20.18 4.09 3.76
N ALA A 46 20.61 3.72 2.54
CA ALA A 46 21.76 4.35 1.88
C ALA A 46 21.55 5.85 1.66
N THR A 47 20.30 6.25 1.32
CA THR A 47 19.91 7.67 1.18
C THR A 47 20.06 8.42 2.51
N VAL A 48 19.64 7.82 3.62
CA VAL A 48 19.83 8.39 4.97
C VAL A 48 21.33 8.53 5.29
N LYS A 49 22.15 7.51 5.00
CA LYS A 49 23.60 7.55 5.22
C LYS A 49 24.28 8.62 4.36
N LYS A 50 23.88 8.78 3.10
CA LYS A 50 24.34 9.87 2.24
C LYS A 50 24.02 11.24 2.85
N ALA A 51 22.78 11.44 3.30
CA ALA A 51 22.36 12.69 3.94
C ALA A 51 23.17 12.98 5.21
N ALA A 52 23.43 11.96 6.02
CA ALA A 52 24.22 12.06 7.24
C ALA A 52 25.70 12.40 6.94
N ALA A 53 26.31 11.78 5.93
CA ALA A 53 27.67 12.09 5.51
C ALA A 53 27.81 13.54 5.03
N LEU A 54 26.89 14.00 4.17
CA LEU A 54 26.83 15.38 3.69
C LEU A 54 26.66 16.38 4.86
N ALA A 55 25.77 16.09 5.80
CA ALA A 55 25.53 16.94 6.96
C ALA A 55 26.76 17.02 7.90
N ASN A 56 27.48 15.90 8.08
CA ASN A 56 28.71 15.88 8.87
C ASN A 56 29.86 16.61 8.16
N MET A 57 29.90 16.61 6.82
CA MET A 57 30.86 17.45 6.05
C MET A 57 30.50 18.93 6.18
N ASP A 58 29.22 19.30 6.08
CA ASP A 58 28.74 20.69 6.23
C ASP A 58 29.12 21.28 7.60
N THR A 59 29.15 20.44 8.65
CA THR A 59 29.52 20.86 10.01
C THR A 59 31.00 20.74 10.30
N GLY A 60 31.80 20.28 9.34
CA GLY A 60 33.27 20.12 9.48
C GLY A 60 33.67 18.94 10.35
N ARG A 61 32.79 18.05 10.75
CA ARG A 61 33.06 16.86 11.58
C ARG A 61 33.64 15.71 10.76
N LEU A 62 33.16 15.50 9.55
CA LEU A 62 33.65 14.49 8.62
C LEU A 62 34.56 15.14 7.58
N PRO A 63 35.83 14.72 7.48
CA PRO A 63 36.73 15.22 6.42
C PRO A 63 36.12 14.94 5.03
N HIS A 64 36.19 15.92 4.14
CA HIS A 64 35.67 15.80 2.78
C HIS A 64 36.28 14.62 2.02
N GLU A 65 37.56 14.34 2.21
CA GLU A 65 38.24 13.19 1.59
C GLU A 65 37.54 11.86 1.89
N ILE A 66 37.07 11.66 3.12
CA ILE A 66 36.34 10.45 3.52
C ILE A 66 34.86 10.56 3.16
N GLY A 67 34.25 11.73 3.41
CA GLY A 67 32.84 11.98 3.17
C GLY A 67 32.44 11.78 1.72
N ASP A 68 33.21 12.28 0.77
CA ASP A 68 32.97 12.14 -0.67
C ASP A 68 33.01 10.68 -1.13
N LEU A 69 33.89 9.85 -0.54
CA LEU A 69 33.95 8.41 -0.82
C LEU A 69 32.74 7.67 -0.28
N LEU A 70 32.29 8.00 0.94
CA LEU A 70 31.05 7.43 1.51
C LEU A 70 29.82 7.83 0.70
N VAL A 71 29.72 9.08 0.25
CA VAL A 71 28.66 9.56 -0.63
C VAL A 71 28.64 8.81 -1.95
N ARG A 72 29.79 8.60 -2.59
CA ARG A 72 29.90 7.83 -3.83
C ARG A 72 29.48 6.38 -3.63
N ALA A 73 29.93 5.73 -2.54
CA ALA A 73 29.50 4.37 -2.21
C ALA A 73 27.98 4.28 -1.98
N ALA A 74 27.40 5.27 -1.30
CA ALA A 74 25.92 5.35 -1.11
C ALA A 74 25.18 5.54 -2.45
N ASP A 75 25.71 6.36 -3.35
CA ASP A 75 25.13 6.59 -4.68
C ASP A 75 25.08 5.31 -5.53
N GLU A 76 26.10 4.47 -5.45
CA GLU A 76 26.13 3.17 -6.12
C GLU A 76 25.00 2.25 -5.59
N ILE A 77 24.76 2.22 -4.28
CA ILE A 77 23.70 1.42 -3.66
C ILE A 77 22.32 2.00 -4.02
N ILE A 78 22.14 3.31 -3.98
CA ILE A 78 20.91 4.00 -4.36
C ILE A 78 20.56 3.70 -5.83
N ALA A 79 21.58 3.62 -6.70
CA ALA A 79 21.41 3.23 -8.09
C ALA A 79 21.07 1.74 -8.29
N GLY A 80 21.11 0.93 -7.24
CA GLY A 80 20.78 -0.51 -7.26
C GLY A 80 22.00 -1.43 -7.33
N GLY A 81 23.22 -0.92 -7.20
CA GLY A 81 24.44 -1.71 -7.05
C GLY A 81 24.55 -2.33 -5.65
N HIS A 82 25.31 -3.41 -5.54
CA HIS A 82 25.67 -4.06 -4.28
C HIS A 82 24.50 -4.53 -3.38
N ILE A 83 23.30 -4.70 -3.93
CA ILE A 83 22.11 -5.13 -3.15
C ILE A 83 22.31 -6.52 -2.54
N GLU A 84 23.07 -7.39 -3.18
CA GLU A 84 23.43 -8.72 -2.70
C GLU A 84 24.30 -8.71 -1.45
N GLN A 85 24.92 -7.55 -1.12
CA GLN A 85 25.76 -7.36 0.06
C GLN A 85 24.98 -7.14 1.37
N PHE A 86 23.64 -7.31 1.33
CA PHE A 86 22.75 -7.17 2.47
C PHE A 86 22.06 -8.51 2.78
N PRO A 87 22.81 -9.49 3.31
CA PRO A 87 22.32 -10.86 3.52
C PRO A 87 21.53 -11.06 4.82
N VAL A 88 21.47 -10.06 5.70
CA VAL A 88 20.84 -10.18 7.02
C VAL A 88 19.32 -10.39 6.91
N ASP A 89 18.76 -11.22 7.80
CA ASP A 89 17.33 -11.48 7.85
C ASP A 89 16.54 -10.21 8.23
N PRO A 90 15.39 -9.93 7.58
CA PRO A 90 14.57 -8.75 7.91
C PRO A 90 13.92 -8.79 9.30
N ILE A 91 13.71 -9.98 9.88
CA ILE A 91 13.21 -10.13 11.25
C ILE A 91 14.36 -10.49 12.18
N GLN A 92 14.74 -9.54 13.03
CA GLN A 92 15.90 -9.65 13.90
C GLN A 92 15.70 -8.87 15.19
N GLY A 93 16.37 -9.31 16.25
CA GLY A 93 16.48 -8.54 17.52
C GLY A 93 17.44 -7.37 17.37
N GLY A 94 17.42 -6.42 18.32
CA GLY A 94 18.34 -5.30 18.39
C GLY A 94 17.91 -4.05 17.64
N ALA A 95 16.59 -3.84 17.43
CA ALA A 95 16.04 -2.62 16.84
C ALA A 95 16.61 -2.26 15.44
N GLY A 96 17.07 -3.28 14.67
CA GLY A 96 17.67 -3.05 13.34
C GLY A 96 19.16 -2.76 13.36
N THR A 97 19.85 -2.94 14.48
CA THR A 97 21.31 -2.66 14.57
C THR A 97 22.12 -3.46 13.55
N SER A 98 21.78 -4.74 13.34
CA SER A 98 22.50 -5.56 12.34
C SER A 98 22.32 -5.02 10.93
N ILE A 99 21.15 -4.52 10.56
CA ILE A 99 20.92 -3.89 9.25
C ILE A 99 21.68 -2.56 9.13
N ASN A 100 21.65 -1.73 10.19
CA ASN A 100 22.38 -0.48 10.21
C ASN A 100 23.88 -0.69 10.08
N MET A 101 24.43 -1.67 10.80
CA MET A 101 25.88 -1.97 10.73
C MET A 101 26.25 -2.63 9.41
N ASN A 102 25.40 -3.50 8.83
CA ASN A 102 25.61 -4.03 7.50
C ASN A 102 25.76 -2.88 6.47
N MET A 103 24.88 -1.88 6.51
CA MET A 103 25.01 -0.69 5.66
C MET A 103 26.33 0.06 5.92
N ASN A 104 26.68 0.29 7.18
CA ASN A 104 27.93 0.99 7.53
C ASN A 104 29.17 0.25 7.03
N GLU A 105 29.22 -1.08 7.20
CA GLU A 105 30.33 -1.92 6.75
C GLU A 105 30.45 -1.92 5.22
N VAL A 106 29.34 -2.08 4.51
CA VAL A 106 29.32 -2.06 3.03
C VAL A 106 29.80 -0.71 2.51
N LEU A 107 29.30 0.41 3.06
CA LEU A 107 29.72 1.76 2.67
C LEU A 107 31.23 1.98 2.90
N CYS A 108 31.77 1.57 4.07
CA CYS A 108 33.14 1.75 4.39
C CYS A 108 34.08 0.89 3.53
N ASN A 109 33.76 -0.38 3.33
CA ASN A 109 34.59 -1.26 2.51
C ASN A 109 34.55 -0.85 1.03
N ARG A 110 33.38 -0.35 0.53
CA ARG A 110 33.35 0.21 -0.82
C ARG A 110 34.13 1.53 -0.93
N ALA A 111 34.06 2.39 0.07
CA ALA A 111 34.84 3.64 0.14
C ALA A 111 36.35 3.36 0.19
N LEU A 112 36.78 2.35 0.96
CA LEU A 112 38.19 1.91 0.99
C LEU A 112 38.65 1.45 -0.38
N GLU A 113 37.87 0.61 -1.06
CA GLU A 113 38.20 0.14 -2.41
C GLU A 113 38.25 1.29 -3.43
N LEU A 114 37.33 2.26 -3.36
CA LEU A 114 37.32 3.47 -4.20
C LEU A 114 38.57 4.35 -3.96
N ARG A 115 39.15 4.29 -2.77
CA ARG A 115 40.39 4.95 -2.41
C ARG A 115 41.64 4.17 -2.86
N GLY A 116 41.53 2.87 -3.11
CA GLY A 116 42.62 1.98 -3.46
C GLY A 116 43.20 1.20 -2.27
N ASP A 117 42.48 1.19 -1.14
CA ASP A 117 42.87 0.46 0.07
C ASP A 117 42.18 -0.90 0.16
N PRO A 118 42.76 -1.87 0.86
CA PRO A 118 42.12 -3.15 1.15
C PRO A 118 40.87 -2.99 2.02
N LYS A 119 39.86 -3.82 1.81
CA LYS A 119 38.70 -3.94 2.69
C LYS A 119 39.14 -4.30 4.12
N GLY A 120 38.34 -3.89 5.11
CA GLY A 120 38.64 -4.13 6.54
C GLY A 120 39.63 -3.15 7.16
N ARG A 121 40.22 -2.19 6.40
CA ARG A 121 41.11 -1.15 6.94
C ARG A 121 40.31 -0.05 7.65
N TYR A 122 39.64 -0.44 8.74
CA TYR A 122 38.76 0.45 9.54
C TYR A 122 39.54 1.47 10.38
N ASP A 123 40.88 1.36 10.43
CA ASP A 123 41.78 2.40 10.88
C ASP A 123 41.81 3.61 9.94
N ILE A 124 41.43 3.43 8.66
CA ILE A 124 41.37 4.49 7.64
C ILE A 124 39.93 5.00 7.50
N ILE A 125 38.96 4.12 7.17
CA ILE A 125 37.56 4.47 7.07
C ILE A 125 36.74 3.49 7.92
N SER A 126 36.21 3.98 9.04
CA SER A 126 35.54 3.16 10.07
C SER A 126 34.03 3.19 9.95
N PRO A 127 33.36 2.02 10.01
CA PRO A 127 31.91 1.93 10.09
C PRO A 127 31.30 2.75 11.23
N ASN A 128 31.90 2.70 12.42
CA ASN A 128 31.43 3.40 13.61
C ASN A 128 31.81 4.89 13.63
N ASN A 129 33.04 5.23 13.30
CA ASN A 129 33.54 6.60 13.47
C ASN A 129 33.23 7.51 12.29
N HIS A 130 33.02 6.96 11.07
CA HIS A 130 32.79 7.75 9.86
C HIS A 130 31.38 7.51 9.30
N ALA A 131 31.01 6.29 8.88
CA ALA A 131 29.70 6.02 8.29
C ALA A 131 28.53 6.22 9.27
N ASN A 132 28.77 5.95 10.58
CA ASN A 132 27.78 6.11 11.65
C ASN A 132 27.98 7.40 12.48
N MET A 133 28.82 8.34 12.04
CA MET A 133 29.12 9.58 12.77
C MET A 133 27.85 10.37 13.09
N ALA A 134 27.70 10.79 14.35
CA ALA A 134 26.57 11.51 14.90
C ALA A 134 25.20 10.77 14.77
N GLN A 135 25.24 9.45 14.68
CA GLN A 135 24.07 8.60 14.55
C GLN A 135 24.02 7.49 15.60
N SER A 136 22.84 6.98 15.82
CA SER A 136 22.56 5.66 16.40
C SER A 136 21.72 4.86 15.39
N THR A 137 21.64 3.55 15.56
CA THR A 137 20.60 2.76 14.89
C THR A 137 19.22 3.34 15.21
N ASN A 138 19.03 3.82 16.43
CA ASN A 138 17.74 4.28 16.97
C ASN A 138 17.18 5.54 16.27
N ASP A 139 17.99 6.26 15.51
CA ASP A 139 17.54 7.37 14.67
C ASP A 139 17.69 7.08 13.16
N ALA A 140 18.75 6.43 12.75
CA ALA A 140 19.02 6.14 11.33
C ALA A 140 18.07 5.07 10.76
N PHE A 141 17.79 3.99 11.52
CA PHE A 141 16.99 2.88 11.06
C PHE A 141 15.49 3.27 10.87
N PRO A 142 14.80 3.86 11.86
CA PRO A 142 13.42 4.32 11.66
C PRO A 142 13.32 5.42 10.60
N THR A 143 14.33 6.27 10.45
CA THR A 143 14.36 7.23 9.34
C THR A 143 14.47 6.53 7.99
N GLY A 144 15.29 5.47 7.87
CA GLY A 144 15.36 4.63 6.67
C GLY A 144 13.99 3.98 6.35
N ILE A 145 13.28 3.48 7.37
CA ILE A 145 11.92 2.96 7.21
C ILE A 145 11.00 4.05 6.65
N LYS A 146 11.01 5.25 7.23
CA LYS A 146 10.16 6.39 6.80
C LYS A 146 10.45 6.81 5.36
N VAL A 147 11.71 6.85 4.95
CA VAL A 147 12.10 7.15 3.56
C VAL A 147 11.57 6.07 2.60
N CYS A 148 11.71 4.81 2.94
CA CYS A 148 11.18 3.70 2.14
C CYS A 148 9.65 3.75 2.04
N LEU A 149 8.94 3.99 3.15
CA LEU A 149 7.47 4.11 3.17
C LEU A 149 6.98 5.29 2.34
N SER A 150 7.71 6.43 2.35
CA SER A 150 7.39 7.58 1.52
C SER A 150 7.46 7.22 0.03
N ALA A 151 8.56 6.61 -0.40
CA ALA A 151 8.77 6.21 -1.80
C ALA A 151 7.73 5.16 -2.25
N LYS A 152 7.57 4.07 -1.50
CA LYS A 152 6.59 3.02 -1.82
C LYS A 152 5.14 3.52 -1.73
N GLY A 153 4.85 4.40 -0.78
CA GLY A 153 3.56 5.05 -0.63
C GLY A 153 3.18 5.91 -1.84
N ALA A 154 4.15 6.63 -2.42
CA ALA A 154 3.96 7.38 -3.66
C ALA A 154 3.62 6.47 -4.85
N VAL A 155 4.30 5.33 -5.00
CA VAL A 155 4.00 4.33 -6.03
C VAL A 155 2.60 3.75 -5.84
N PHE A 156 2.22 3.39 -4.62
CA PHE A 156 0.88 2.89 -4.33
C PHE A 156 -0.22 3.93 -4.59
N LEU A 157 0.02 5.19 -4.26
CA LEU A 157 -0.90 6.28 -4.60
C LEU A 157 -1.09 6.44 -6.11
N ALA A 158 -0.04 6.26 -6.91
CA ALA A 158 -0.13 6.28 -8.37
C ALA A 158 -0.98 5.10 -8.90
N SER A 159 -0.83 3.90 -8.36
CA SER A 159 -1.66 2.73 -8.71
C SER A 159 -3.13 2.93 -8.34
N LEU A 160 -3.41 3.49 -7.15
CA LEU A 160 -4.78 3.86 -6.75
C LEU A 160 -5.38 4.95 -7.63
N ASP A 161 -4.57 5.91 -8.10
CA ASP A 161 -5.03 6.97 -9.02
C ASP A 161 -5.44 6.39 -10.37
N ARG A 162 -4.65 5.46 -10.91
CA ARG A 162 -4.98 4.70 -12.13
C ARG A 162 -6.30 3.94 -11.94
N LEU A 163 -6.46 3.22 -10.82
CA LEU A 163 -7.69 2.47 -10.51
C LEU A 163 -8.91 3.40 -10.47
N ALA A 164 -8.82 4.51 -9.71
CA ALA A 164 -9.91 5.47 -9.60
C ALA A 164 -10.27 6.09 -10.95
N THR A 165 -9.27 6.47 -11.74
CA THR A 165 -9.46 7.06 -13.07
C THR A 165 -10.14 6.09 -14.03
N GLU A 166 -9.76 4.81 -14.06
CA GLU A 166 -10.41 3.81 -14.90
C GLU A 166 -11.86 3.54 -14.44
N LEU A 167 -12.13 3.51 -13.14
CA LEU A 167 -13.50 3.43 -12.61
C LEU A 167 -14.34 4.65 -13.00
N GLU A 168 -13.80 5.86 -12.97
CA GLU A 168 -14.46 7.10 -13.41
C GLU A 168 -14.77 7.08 -14.91
N LYS A 169 -13.86 6.55 -15.75
CA LYS A 169 -14.13 6.32 -17.18
C LYS A 169 -15.27 5.31 -17.38
N LYS A 170 -15.27 4.19 -16.64
CA LYS A 170 -16.38 3.21 -16.70
C LYS A 170 -17.67 3.83 -16.19
N ALA A 171 -17.64 4.65 -15.14
CA ALA A 171 -18.81 5.38 -14.65
C ALA A 171 -19.42 6.25 -15.73
N THR A 172 -18.61 6.97 -16.49
CA THR A 172 -19.06 7.80 -17.62
C THR A 172 -19.63 6.95 -18.75
N THR A 173 -18.92 5.88 -19.13
CA THR A 173 -19.33 4.99 -20.25
C THR A 173 -20.63 4.27 -19.95
N TYR A 174 -20.85 3.84 -18.72
CA TYR A 174 -22.00 3.03 -18.31
C TYR A 174 -23.13 3.87 -17.66
N ARG A 175 -23.10 5.20 -17.78
CA ARG A 175 -24.03 6.13 -17.12
C ARG A 175 -25.51 5.93 -17.48
N THR A 176 -25.79 5.29 -18.62
CA THR A 176 -27.16 5.04 -19.10
C THR A 176 -27.59 3.58 -18.95
N ILE A 177 -26.71 2.70 -18.50
CA ILE A 177 -27.03 1.28 -18.34
C ILE A 177 -27.76 1.09 -17.01
N LEU A 178 -29.06 0.86 -17.08
CA LEU A 178 -29.87 0.54 -15.92
C LEU A 178 -29.62 -0.89 -15.45
N LYS A 179 -29.65 -1.07 -14.15
CA LYS A 179 -29.64 -2.37 -13.50
C LYS A 179 -30.47 -2.33 -12.21
N MET A 180 -30.79 -3.50 -11.67
CA MET A 180 -31.41 -3.59 -10.36
C MET A 180 -30.34 -3.37 -9.27
N GLY A 181 -30.53 -2.36 -8.43
CA GLY A 181 -29.77 -2.18 -7.21
C GLY A 181 -30.18 -3.20 -6.15
N ARG A 182 -29.22 -3.63 -5.32
CA ARG A 182 -29.48 -4.66 -4.29
C ARG A 182 -29.02 -4.19 -2.92
N THR A 183 -29.87 -4.48 -1.92
CA THR A 183 -29.53 -4.39 -0.50
C THR A 183 -29.82 -5.73 0.15
N HIS A 184 -28.95 -6.21 1.05
CA HIS A 184 -29.04 -7.58 1.60
C HIS A 184 -29.03 -8.68 0.53
N LEU A 185 -28.44 -8.44 -0.64
CA LEU A 185 -28.50 -9.27 -1.85
C LEU A 185 -29.92 -9.46 -2.40
N GLN A 186 -30.89 -8.70 -1.90
CA GLN A 186 -32.28 -8.68 -2.40
C GLN A 186 -32.49 -7.50 -3.33
N ASP A 187 -33.41 -7.63 -4.25
CA ASP A 187 -33.84 -6.54 -5.15
C ASP A 187 -34.29 -5.32 -4.35
N ALA A 188 -33.79 -4.16 -4.72
CA ALA A 188 -34.14 -2.90 -4.07
C ALA A 188 -34.78 -1.93 -5.09
N VAL A 189 -34.03 -0.97 -5.57
CA VAL A 189 -34.49 0.02 -6.53
C VAL A 189 -33.50 0.12 -7.69
N PRO A 190 -33.92 0.61 -8.86
CA PRO A 190 -33.02 0.79 -10.00
C PRO A 190 -31.87 1.73 -9.69
N ILE A 191 -30.72 1.42 -10.28
CA ILE A 191 -29.50 2.22 -10.29
C ILE A 191 -28.87 2.14 -11.69
N THR A 192 -28.00 3.06 -12.06
CA THR A 192 -27.18 2.83 -13.25
C THR A 192 -25.86 2.13 -12.87
N LEU A 193 -25.37 1.28 -13.75
CA LEU A 193 -24.04 0.67 -13.60
C LEU A 193 -22.97 1.74 -13.51
N GLY A 194 -23.16 2.88 -14.18
CA GLY A 194 -22.25 4.04 -14.08
C GLY A 194 -22.22 4.65 -12.68
N GLN A 195 -23.37 4.78 -12.00
CA GLN A 195 -23.42 5.26 -10.60
C GLN A 195 -22.69 4.29 -9.66
N GLU A 196 -22.84 3.01 -9.88
CA GLU A 196 -22.17 1.96 -9.09
C GLU A 196 -20.63 2.04 -9.28
N MET A 197 -20.14 2.14 -10.52
CA MET A 197 -18.69 2.34 -10.80
C MET A 197 -18.17 3.65 -10.17
N GLY A 198 -18.92 4.74 -10.23
CA GLY A 198 -18.60 6.02 -9.61
C GLY A 198 -18.51 5.95 -8.08
N SER A 199 -19.32 5.09 -7.44
CA SER A 199 -19.27 4.87 -6.00
C SER A 199 -17.96 4.20 -5.58
N TYR A 200 -17.48 3.22 -6.36
CA TYR A 200 -16.17 2.59 -6.12
C TYR A 200 -15.03 3.58 -6.32
N ALA A 201 -15.04 4.37 -7.38
CA ALA A 201 -14.05 5.42 -7.62
C ALA A 201 -13.96 6.38 -6.43
N SER A 202 -15.10 6.83 -5.92
CA SER A 202 -15.19 7.73 -4.76
C SER A 202 -14.57 7.12 -3.50
N ALA A 203 -14.78 5.81 -3.27
CA ALA A 203 -14.20 5.10 -2.14
C ALA A 203 -12.66 4.99 -2.26
N VAL A 204 -12.13 4.70 -3.45
CA VAL A 204 -10.69 4.67 -3.74
C VAL A 204 -10.09 6.06 -3.53
N ARG A 205 -10.70 7.13 -4.06
CA ARG A 205 -10.25 8.52 -3.85
C ARG A 205 -10.20 8.90 -2.36
N ARG A 206 -11.14 8.43 -1.53
CA ARG A 206 -11.08 8.62 -0.08
C ARG A 206 -9.90 7.91 0.57
N SER A 207 -9.58 6.69 0.14
CA SER A 207 -8.40 5.95 0.64
C SER A 207 -7.10 6.67 0.30
N MET A 208 -6.98 7.22 -0.92
CA MET A 208 -5.82 8.04 -1.31
C MET A 208 -5.64 9.26 -0.40
N ARG A 209 -6.75 9.95 -0.04
CA ARG A 209 -6.66 11.11 0.88
C ARG A 209 -6.16 10.70 2.27
N ARG A 210 -6.60 9.55 2.80
CA ARG A 210 -6.12 9.02 4.09
C ARG A 210 -4.61 8.72 4.03
N ILE A 211 -4.15 8.03 2.99
CA ILE A 211 -2.73 7.69 2.82
C ILE A 211 -1.89 8.97 2.70
N ARG A 212 -2.30 9.97 1.90
CA ARG A 212 -1.60 11.27 1.81
C ARG A 212 -1.54 12.00 3.16
N TYR A 213 -2.56 11.86 3.98
CA TYR A 213 -2.57 12.50 5.31
C TYR A 213 -1.53 11.86 6.23
N VAL A 214 -1.50 10.54 6.33
CA VAL A 214 -0.56 9.83 7.23
C VAL A 214 0.89 9.91 6.75
N LEU A 215 1.14 10.03 5.44
CA LEU A 215 2.49 10.27 4.90
C LEU A 215 3.13 11.55 5.46
N ARG A 216 2.36 12.55 5.86
CA ARG A 216 2.89 13.75 6.53
C ARG A 216 3.52 13.44 7.89
N HIS A 217 3.02 12.43 8.60
CA HIS A 217 3.60 11.97 9.86
C HIS A 217 4.90 11.19 9.60
N ILE A 218 4.94 10.40 8.53
CA ILE A 218 6.14 9.68 8.08
C ILE A 218 7.29 10.65 7.75
N HIS A 219 7.02 11.86 7.26
CA HIS A 219 8.05 12.86 6.97
C HIS A 219 8.60 13.57 8.22
N THR A 220 8.13 13.23 9.42
CA THR A 220 8.72 13.70 10.69
C THR A 220 9.72 12.64 11.18
N ILE A 221 11.00 13.02 11.28
CA ILE A 221 12.12 12.11 11.59
C ILE A 221 12.77 12.47 12.92
N ASN A 222 13.53 11.51 13.46
CA ASN A 222 14.28 11.67 14.71
C ASN A 222 15.81 11.69 14.51
N MET A 223 16.29 11.89 13.26
CA MET A 223 17.73 11.97 12.97
C MET A 223 18.44 13.02 13.82
N GLY A 224 19.55 12.61 14.43
CA GLY A 224 20.30 13.37 15.41
C GLY A 224 19.83 13.20 16.84
N GLY A 225 18.77 12.42 17.09
CA GLY A 225 18.35 12.02 18.45
C GLY A 225 19.31 11.07 19.11
N THR A 226 20.08 10.35 18.32
CA THR A 226 21.04 9.34 18.75
C THR A 226 20.40 8.24 19.61
N ALA A 227 20.97 7.85 20.73
CA ALA A 227 20.57 6.65 21.47
C ALA A 227 19.16 6.70 22.07
N VAL A 228 18.76 7.84 22.62
CA VAL A 228 17.49 8.00 23.39
C VAL A 228 16.73 9.31 23.03
N GLY A 229 17.12 9.96 21.96
CA GLY A 229 16.46 11.20 21.52
C GLY A 229 17.01 12.48 22.14
N THR A 230 18.03 12.40 22.99
CA THR A 230 18.64 13.60 23.61
C THR A 230 19.68 14.30 22.73
N GLY A 231 20.10 13.65 21.65
CA GLY A 231 21.12 14.18 20.74
C GLY A 231 22.55 14.14 21.29
N LEU A 232 22.82 13.30 22.28
CA LEU A 232 24.18 13.12 22.80
C LEU A 232 25.10 12.67 21.65
N ASN A 233 26.26 13.36 21.50
CA ASN A 233 27.24 13.18 20.41
C ASN A 233 26.76 13.65 19.01
N ALA A 234 25.63 14.31 18.89
CA ALA A 234 25.19 14.99 17.68
C ALA A 234 25.13 16.52 17.91
N GLU A 235 25.74 17.29 17.02
CA GLU A 235 25.71 18.74 17.13
C GLU A 235 24.37 19.34 16.68
N PRO A 236 23.87 20.42 17.30
CA PRO A 236 22.61 21.06 16.86
C PRO A 236 22.64 21.48 15.38
N ALA A 237 23.82 21.84 14.86
CA ALA A 237 23.99 22.15 13.44
C ALA A 237 23.76 20.92 12.53
N TYR A 238 24.29 19.76 12.93
CA TYR A 238 24.07 18.48 12.24
C TYR A 238 22.59 18.10 12.20
N ILE A 239 21.88 18.21 13.34
CA ILE A 239 20.46 17.86 13.43
C ILE A 239 19.62 18.65 12.41
N LYS A 240 19.92 19.92 12.21
CA LYS A 240 19.29 20.78 11.21
C LYS A 240 19.71 20.42 9.79
N ALA A 241 21.01 20.18 9.60
CA ALA A 241 21.58 19.89 8.28
C ALA A 241 21.08 18.56 7.71
N VAL A 242 20.99 17.49 8.53
CA VAL A 242 20.65 16.15 8.04
C VAL A 242 19.21 16.08 7.49
N ALA A 243 18.23 16.70 8.14
CA ALA A 243 16.86 16.76 7.64
C ALA A 243 16.76 17.57 6.33
N LYS A 244 17.55 18.66 6.22
CA LYS A 244 17.65 19.45 5.00
C LYS A 244 18.25 18.64 3.86
N ARG A 245 19.41 18.00 4.09
CA ARG A 245 20.09 17.16 3.09
C ARG A 245 19.23 16.00 2.63
N LEU A 246 18.52 15.35 3.56
CA LEU A 246 17.59 14.28 3.22
C LEU A 246 16.47 14.78 2.30
N SER A 247 15.93 15.97 2.59
CA SER A 247 14.90 16.59 1.76
C SER A 247 15.42 16.96 0.36
N GLU A 248 16.63 17.50 0.27
CA GLU A 248 17.28 17.82 -1.01
C GLU A 248 17.50 16.57 -1.89
N ILE A 249 17.90 15.45 -1.30
CA ILE A 249 18.18 14.20 -2.02
C ILE A 249 16.88 13.54 -2.51
N THR A 250 15.86 13.51 -1.67
CA THR A 250 14.61 12.78 -1.95
C THR A 250 13.58 13.57 -2.72
N GLY A 251 13.66 14.90 -2.68
CA GLY A 251 12.61 15.80 -3.18
C GLY A 251 11.39 15.92 -2.27
N GLU A 252 11.37 15.21 -1.12
CA GLU A 252 10.31 15.26 -0.12
C GLU A 252 10.70 16.17 1.05
N GLN A 253 9.71 16.71 1.77
CA GLN A 253 9.99 17.63 2.88
C GLN A 253 10.08 16.89 4.23
N TYR A 254 11.26 16.40 4.57
CA TYR A 254 11.53 15.85 5.89
C TYR A 254 11.81 16.95 6.92
N ARG A 255 11.35 16.74 8.14
CA ARG A 255 11.55 17.66 9.25
C ARG A 255 11.92 16.90 10.52
N THR A 256 12.82 17.45 11.30
CA THR A 256 13.12 16.94 12.64
C THR A 256 11.90 17.11 13.55
N SER A 257 11.58 16.11 14.36
CA SER A 257 10.54 16.19 15.38
C SER A 257 10.80 17.31 16.38
N GLN A 258 9.74 17.96 16.86
CA GLN A 258 9.85 18.94 17.93
C GLN A 258 10.27 18.32 19.26
N ASN A 259 9.85 17.08 19.50
CA ASN A 259 10.30 16.26 20.63
C ASN A 259 10.98 15.01 20.06
N ILE A 260 12.32 15.02 20.00
CA ILE A 260 13.08 13.93 19.40
C ILE A 260 13.08 12.70 20.33
N ILE A 261 12.93 12.88 21.66
CA ILE A 261 12.82 11.75 22.60
C ILE A 261 11.53 10.98 22.31
N ASP A 262 10.40 11.69 22.18
CA ASP A 262 9.13 11.12 21.78
C ASP A 262 9.24 10.37 20.44
N ALA A 263 9.81 11.01 19.42
CA ALA A 263 9.96 10.43 18.09
C ALA A 263 10.96 9.26 18.01
N THR A 264 11.76 9.03 19.07
CA THR A 264 12.69 7.89 19.17
C THR A 264 12.02 6.68 19.82
N ASN A 265 11.09 6.88 20.75
CA ASN A 265 10.43 5.77 21.46
C ASN A 265 9.03 5.46 20.93
N ASN A 266 8.29 6.44 20.42
CA ASN A 266 6.94 6.24 19.87
C ASN A 266 6.98 5.96 18.37
N THR A 267 6.31 4.87 18.00
CA THR A 267 6.22 4.40 16.61
C THR A 267 4.78 4.46 16.06
N ASP A 268 3.94 5.29 16.68
CA ASP A 268 2.52 5.50 16.34
C ASP A 268 2.31 5.92 14.87
N ALA A 269 3.25 6.68 14.29
CA ALA A 269 3.22 6.99 12.87
C ALA A 269 3.23 5.76 11.96
N PHE A 270 3.84 4.65 12.37
CA PHE A 270 3.81 3.38 11.65
C PHE A 270 2.44 2.69 11.79
N ALA A 271 1.81 2.76 12.97
CA ALA A 271 0.46 2.26 13.18
C ALA A 271 -0.57 3.05 12.34
N ASP A 272 -0.47 4.38 12.31
CA ASP A 272 -1.30 5.24 11.47
C ASP A 272 -1.18 4.87 9.99
N PHE A 273 0.05 4.69 9.51
CA PHE A 273 0.32 4.36 8.11
C PHE A 273 -0.22 2.96 7.76
N SER A 274 0.07 1.96 8.60
CA SER A 274 -0.42 0.59 8.43
C SER A 274 -1.95 0.52 8.46
N SER A 275 -2.59 1.24 9.38
CA SER A 275 -4.05 1.34 9.47
C SER A 275 -4.66 1.99 8.22
N ALA A 276 -3.99 2.98 7.61
CA ALA A 276 -4.45 3.57 6.36
C ALA A 276 -4.37 2.58 5.19
N LEU A 277 -3.33 1.72 5.14
CA LEU A 277 -3.23 0.63 4.16
C LEU A 277 -4.34 -0.40 4.36
N LYS A 278 -4.59 -0.83 5.61
CA LYS A 278 -5.71 -1.72 5.95
C LYS A 278 -7.05 -1.14 5.49
N ASN A 279 -7.32 0.14 5.75
CA ASN A 279 -8.54 0.80 5.31
C ASN A 279 -8.67 0.83 3.77
N ALA A 280 -7.57 0.97 3.04
CA ALA A 280 -7.57 0.85 1.58
C ALA A 280 -7.89 -0.60 1.16
N ALA A 281 -7.29 -1.59 1.80
CA ALA A 281 -7.54 -3.01 1.55
C ALA A 281 -9.03 -3.37 1.74
N LEU A 282 -9.69 -2.88 2.79
CA LEU A 282 -11.13 -3.10 3.02
C LEU A 282 -11.99 -2.55 1.88
N VAL A 283 -11.64 -1.38 1.34
CA VAL A 283 -12.34 -0.80 0.17
C VAL A 283 -12.13 -1.66 -1.08
N LEU A 284 -10.92 -2.16 -1.30
CA LEU A 284 -10.58 -2.99 -2.45
C LEU A 284 -11.23 -4.37 -2.38
N ILE A 285 -11.32 -4.99 -1.20
CA ILE A 285 -12.03 -6.26 -0.98
C ILE A 285 -13.51 -6.10 -1.33
N LYS A 286 -14.15 -5.04 -0.85
CA LYS A 286 -15.57 -4.78 -1.17
C LYS A 286 -15.76 -4.64 -2.68
N LEU A 287 -14.91 -3.88 -3.36
CA LEU A 287 -14.95 -3.72 -4.81
C LEU A 287 -14.76 -5.06 -5.53
N ALA A 288 -13.75 -5.85 -5.17
CA ALA A 288 -13.47 -7.15 -5.77
C ALA A 288 -14.63 -8.15 -5.59
N ASN A 289 -15.21 -8.21 -4.39
CA ASN A 289 -16.35 -9.08 -4.10
C ASN A 289 -17.60 -8.71 -4.90
N ASP A 290 -17.90 -7.42 -5.06
CA ASP A 290 -19.03 -6.99 -5.89
C ASP A 290 -18.82 -7.38 -7.36
N PHE A 291 -17.60 -7.20 -7.89
CA PHE A 291 -17.27 -7.63 -9.26
C PHE A 291 -17.44 -9.14 -9.45
N ARG A 292 -17.01 -9.94 -8.46
CA ARG A 292 -17.19 -11.40 -8.47
C ARG A 292 -18.66 -11.78 -8.46
N LEU A 293 -19.49 -11.13 -7.64
CA LEU A 293 -20.94 -11.36 -7.57
C LEU A 293 -21.62 -10.95 -8.88
N MET A 294 -21.38 -9.75 -9.40
CA MET A 294 -21.96 -9.27 -10.65
C MET A 294 -21.59 -10.14 -11.85
N ALA A 295 -20.40 -10.75 -11.85
CA ALA A 295 -19.94 -11.64 -12.92
C ALA A 295 -20.31 -13.11 -12.71
N SER A 296 -21.02 -13.45 -11.62
CA SER A 296 -21.33 -14.85 -11.29
C SER A 296 -22.20 -15.52 -12.35
N GLY A 297 -21.98 -16.80 -12.57
CA GLY A 297 -22.72 -17.62 -13.53
C GLY A 297 -21.81 -18.27 -14.57
N PRO A 298 -22.06 -18.07 -15.88
CA PRO A 298 -22.92 -17.07 -16.57
C PRO A 298 -24.41 -17.43 -16.68
N ARG A 299 -24.83 -18.67 -16.48
CA ARG A 299 -26.23 -19.08 -16.67
C ARG A 299 -27.05 -19.13 -15.38
N CYS A 300 -26.41 -19.47 -14.27
CA CYS A 300 -27.02 -19.67 -12.96
C CYS A 300 -26.60 -18.63 -11.92
N GLY A 301 -26.24 -17.44 -12.34
CA GLY A 301 -25.84 -16.34 -11.48
C GLY A 301 -26.29 -14.99 -12.01
N LEU A 302 -25.76 -13.88 -11.47
CA LEU A 302 -26.18 -12.53 -11.83
C LEU A 302 -25.84 -12.16 -13.27
N ASN A 303 -24.62 -12.48 -13.70
CA ASN A 303 -24.11 -12.25 -15.06
C ASN A 303 -24.33 -10.82 -15.60
N GLU A 304 -24.19 -9.82 -14.74
CA GLU A 304 -24.33 -8.40 -15.13
C GLU A 304 -23.06 -7.82 -15.72
N LEU A 305 -21.90 -8.47 -15.45
CA LEU A 305 -20.58 -8.10 -15.98
C LEU A 305 -19.92 -9.29 -16.67
N HIS A 306 -19.27 -9.02 -17.77
CA HIS A 306 -18.34 -9.95 -18.42
C HIS A 306 -16.92 -9.61 -18.06
N LEU A 307 -16.28 -10.45 -17.24
CA LEU A 307 -14.87 -10.33 -16.91
C LEU A 307 -14.00 -10.90 -18.04
N PRO A 308 -12.82 -10.33 -18.32
CA PRO A 308 -11.88 -10.90 -19.28
C PRO A 308 -11.42 -12.29 -18.86
N MET A 309 -11.44 -13.23 -19.79
CA MET A 309 -10.92 -14.58 -19.57
C MET A 309 -9.38 -14.54 -19.55
N ARG A 310 -8.76 -14.94 -18.43
CA ARG A 310 -7.30 -14.85 -18.27
C ARG A 310 -6.62 -16.22 -18.21
N GLN A 311 -7.35 -17.24 -17.77
CA GLN A 311 -6.86 -18.62 -17.72
C GLN A 311 -8.02 -19.62 -17.65
N PRO A 312 -7.81 -20.91 -17.97
CA PRO A 312 -8.77 -21.97 -17.70
C PRO A 312 -9.10 -22.01 -16.20
N GLY A 313 -10.38 -22.14 -15.86
CA GLY A 313 -10.85 -22.09 -14.46
C GLY A 313 -10.96 -23.44 -13.76
N SER A 314 -10.74 -24.56 -14.48
CA SER A 314 -10.88 -25.91 -13.93
C SER A 314 -10.08 -26.92 -14.71
N SER A 315 -9.52 -27.89 -13.99
CA SER A 315 -8.82 -29.04 -14.57
C SER A 315 -9.78 -30.14 -15.09
N ILE A 316 -11.06 -30.11 -14.65
CA ILE A 316 -12.04 -31.15 -14.97
C ILE A 316 -13.32 -30.63 -15.63
N MET A 317 -13.50 -29.30 -15.70
CA MET A 317 -14.68 -28.67 -16.31
C MET A 317 -14.26 -27.81 -17.50
N PRO A 318 -14.28 -28.36 -18.75
CA PRO A 318 -13.91 -27.57 -19.93
C PRO A 318 -14.81 -26.34 -20.09
N GLY A 319 -14.19 -25.19 -20.40
CA GLY A 319 -14.90 -23.95 -20.63
C GLY A 319 -15.27 -23.15 -19.38
N LYS A 320 -14.97 -23.65 -18.17
CA LYS A 320 -15.14 -22.88 -16.93
C LYS A 320 -14.08 -21.78 -16.82
N VAL A 321 -14.50 -20.57 -16.53
CA VAL A 321 -13.61 -19.41 -16.26
C VAL A 321 -13.96 -18.83 -14.89
N ASN A 322 -12.96 -18.62 -14.05
CA ASN A 322 -13.12 -18.05 -12.71
C ASN A 322 -12.66 -16.58 -12.68
N PRO A 323 -13.17 -15.77 -11.74
CA PRO A 323 -12.80 -14.36 -11.57
C PRO A 323 -11.44 -14.21 -10.84
N VAL A 324 -10.40 -14.91 -11.30
CA VAL A 324 -9.10 -15.09 -10.60
C VAL A 324 -8.38 -13.77 -10.30
N ILE A 325 -8.59 -12.74 -11.11
CA ILE A 325 -7.97 -11.42 -10.93
C ILE A 325 -8.61 -10.69 -9.73
N ALA A 326 -9.92 -10.80 -9.54
CA ALA A 326 -10.58 -10.27 -8.34
C ALA A 326 -10.21 -11.08 -7.09
N GLU A 327 -10.10 -12.40 -7.22
CA GLU A 327 -9.69 -13.29 -6.12
C GLU A 327 -8.27 -13.01 -5.62
N VAL A 328 -7.31 -12.75 -6.50
CA VAL A 328 -5.94 -12.42 -6.09
C VAL A 328 -5.85 -11.04 -5.43
N LEU A 329 -6.70 -10.08 -5.83
CA LEU A 329 -6.79 -8.80 -5.14
C LEU A 329 -7.26 -8.98 -3.69
N ASP A 330 -8.29 -9.80 -3.47
CA ASP A 330 -8.77 -10.15 -2.12
C ASP A 330 -7.65 -10.76 -1.28
N GLN A 331 -6.92 -11.76 -1.82
CA GLN A 331 -5.85 -12.44 -1.10
C GLN A 331 -4.69 -11.50 -0.74
N ALA A 332 -4.29 -10.60 -1.66
CA ALA A 332 -3.29 -9.57 -1.36
C ALA A 332 -3.76 -8.63 -0.25
N CYS A 333 -5.03 -8.23 -0.26
CA CYS A 333 -5.63 -7.40 0.78
C CYS A 333 -5.70 -8.12 2.13
N TYR A 334 -5.93 -9.44 2.16
CA TYR A 334 -5.89 -10.22 3.42
C TYR A 334 -4.48 -10.20 4.04
N GLN A 335 -3.41 -10.27 3.23
CA GLN A 335 -2.04 -10.13 3.72
C GLN A 335 -1.78 -8.74 4.31
N VAL A 336 -2.33 -7.68 3.73
CA VAL A 336 -2.24 -6.31 4.29
C VAL A 336 -2.93 -6.22 5.66
N ILE A 337 -4.10 -6.82 5.82
CA ILE A 337 -4.83 -6.84 7.09
C ILE A 337 -4.06 -7.64 8.15
N ALA A 338 -3.50 -8.78 7.78
CA ALA A 338 -2.67 -9.60 8.68
C ALA A 338 -1.38 -8.86 9.09
N GLY A 339 -0.73 -8.18 8.12
CA GLY A 339 0.46 -7.36 8.38
C GLY A 339 0.19 -6.19 9.32
N ASP A 340 -0.98 -5.55 9.22
CA ASP A 340 -1.39 -4.49 10.14
C ASP A 340 -1.48 -4.96 11.59
N LEU A 341 -1.94 -6.18 11.82
CA LEU A 341 -1.94 -6.75 13.18
C LEU A 341 -0.52 -6.90 13.73
N ALA A 342 0.42 -7.38 12.92
CA ALA A 342 1.82 -7.50 13.33
C ALA A 342 2.45 -6.13 13.64
N VAL A 343 2.13 -5.10 12.84
CA VAL A 343 2.56 -3.70 13.11
C VAL A 343 1.96 -3.20 14.43
N THR A 344 0.66 -3.42 14.66
CA THR A 344 -0.02 -3.03 15.90
C THR A 344 0.66 -3.65 17.12
N LEU A 345 0.93 -4.96 17.10
CA LEU A 345 1.64 -5.66 18.17
C LEU A 345 3.06 -5.13 18.38
N GLY A 346 3.75 -4.77 17.30
CA GLY A 346 5.07 -4.14 17.37
C GLY A 346 5.02 -2.77 18.05
N VAL A 347 4.06 -1.94 17.67
CA VAL A 347 3.92 -0.57 18.22
C VAL A 347 3.60 -0.59 19.71
N GLU A 348 2.70 -1.48 20.17
CA GLU A 348 2.32 -1.53 21.58
C GLU A 348 3.44 -2.02 22.52
N ASN A 349 4.47 -2.69 21.98
CA ASN A 349 5.56 -3.29 22.75
C ASN A 349 6.79 -2.38 22.92
N GLY A 350 6.67 -1.08 22.69
CA GLY A 350 7.70 -0.10 23.06
C GLY A 350 7.89 -0.02 24.58
N GLN A 351 9.15 0.12 25.03
CA GLN A 351 9.48 0.24 26.44
C GLN A 351 10.50 1.37 26.65
N PHE A 352 10.20 2.27 27.57
CA PHE A 352 11.03 3.42 27.92
C PHE A 352 11.37 4.26 26.68
N GLU A 353 12.65 4.43 26.35
CA GLU A 353 13.13 5.40 25.36
C GLU A 353 13.30 4.81 23.95
N LEU A 354 12.90 3.52 23.72
CA LEU A 354 13.03 2.88 22.41
C LEU A 354 11.95 1.81 22.19
N ASN A 355 11.46 1.71 20.96
CA ASN A 355 10.73 0.55 20.48
C ASN A 355 11.65 -0.37 19.68
N VAL A 356 11.98 -1.54 20.24
CA VAL A 356 12.91 -2.50 19.61
C VAL A 356 12.26 -3.40 18.56
N MET A 357 10.95 -3.28 18.32
CA MET A 357 10.19 -4.12 17.38
C MET A 357 10.09 -3.52 15.97
N GLU A 358 10.81 -2.46 15.67
CA GLU A 358 10.79 -1.81 14.35
C GLU A 358 11.08 -2.76 13.17
N PRO A 359 11.99 -3.76 13.24
CA PRO A 359 12.22 -4.67 12.13
C PRO A 359 10.97 -5.42 11.67
N VAL A 360 10.16 -5.96 12.58
CA VAL A 360 8.91 -6.65 12.21
C VAL A 360 7.86 -5.70 11.65
N MET A 361 7.80 -4.45 12.14
CA MET A 361 6.93 -3.43 11.59
C MET A 361 7.33 -3.09 10.14
N ALA A 362 8.61 -2.83 9.90
CA ALA A 362 9.16 -2.54 8.59
C ALA A 362 8.86 -3.67 7.59
N PHE A 363 9.17 -4.92 7.96
CA PHE A 363 8.92 -6.10 7.16
C PHE A 363 7.46 -6.20 6.71
N ASN A 364 6.52 -6.04 7.63
CA ASN A 364 5.09 -6.17 7.31
C ASN A 364 4.58 -5.00 6.48
N MET A 365 5.00 -3.75 6.74
CA MET A 365 4.58 -2.59 5.96
C MET A 365 5.13 -2.62 4.52
N PHE A 366 6.40 -3.00 4.33
CA PHE A 366 6.98 -3.09 2.98
C PHE A 366 6.34 -4.20 2.16
N ASN A 367 6.14 -5.38 2.74
CA ASN A 367 5.44 -6.49 2.09
C ASN A 367 3.99 -6.12 1.75
N SER A 368 3.28 -5.47 2.67
CA SER A 368 1.91 -4.98 2.43
C SER A 368 1.83 -4.05 1.23
N LEU A 369 2.75 -3.06 1.14
CA LEU A 369 2.84 -2.14 0.00
C LEU A 369 3.17 -2.88 -1.30
N ASN A 370 4.12 -3.82 -1.27
CA ASN A 370 4.49 -4.62 -2.45
C ASN A 370 3.32 -5.45 -2.97
N TYR A 371 2.58 -6.11 -2.07
CA TYR A 371 1.45 -6.96 -2.46
C TYR A 371 0.28 -6.14 -2.99
N ILE A 372 -0.16 -5.12 -2.25
CA ILE A 372 -1.35 -4.34 -2.61
C ILE A 372 -1.14 -3.51 -3.88
N THR A 373 0.06 -2.94 -4.08
CA THR A 373 0.39 -2.16 -5.28
C THR A 373 0.31 -3.04 -6.53
N ARG A 374 1.01 -4.18 -6.52
CA ARG A 374 1.00 -5.13 -7.66
C ARG A 374 -0.38 -5.71 -7.92
N ALA A 375 -1.16 -5.99 -6.87
CA ALA A 375 -2.51 -6.51 -7.01
C ALA A 375 -3.47 -5.48 -7.62
N VAL A 376 -3.37 -4.20 -7.23
CA VAL A 376 -4.14 -3.10 -7.82
C VAL A 376 -3.78 -2.91 -9.29
N ASP A 377 -2.51 -2.88 -9.64
CA ASP A 377 -2.08 -2.77 -11.05
C ASP A 377 -2.56 -3.97 -11.87
N THR A 378 -2.45 -5.18 -11.32
CA THR A 378 -2.98 -6.40 -11.96
C THR A 378 -4.50 -6.30 -12.16
N PHE A 379 -5.24 -5.80 -11.18
CA PHE A 379 -6.69 -5.63 -11.29
C PHE A 379 -7.05 -4.63 -12.40
N VAL A 380 -6.36 -3.50 -12.48
CA VAL A 380 -6.56 -2.51 -13.54
C VAL A 380 -6.25 -3.12 -14.92
N ASP A 381 -5.05 -3.68 -15.07
CA ASP A 381 -4.53 -4.11 -16.38
C ASP A 381 -5.19 -5.40 -16.90
N LYS A 382 -5.57 -6.31 -15.99
CA LYS A 382 -6.07 -7.63 -16.38
C LYS A 382 -7.58 -7.79 -16.23
N LEU A 383 -8.28 -6.86 -15.54
CA LEU A 383 -9.71 -6.96 -15.36
C LEU A 383 -10.44 -5.69 -15.79
N LEU A 384 -10.09 -4.53 -15.21
CA LEU A 384 -10.94 -3.34 -15.31
C LEU A 384 -10.93 -2.71 -16.70
N ILE A 385 -9.77 -2.66 -17.37
CA ILE A 385 -9.65 -2.07 -18.72
C ILE A 385 -10.58 -2.78 -19.70
N ASP A 386 -10.57 -4.11 -19.72
CA ASP A 386 -11.34 -4.95 -20.65
C ASP A 386 -12.73 -5.33 -20.15
N LEU A 387 -13.16 -4.81 -18.98
CA LEU A 387 -14.47 -5.07 -18.40
C LEU A 387 -15.59 -4.63 -19.33
N LYS A 388 -16.57 -5.50 -19.55
CA LYS A 388 -17.76 -5.21 -20.35
C LYS A 388 -19.05 -5.43 -19.56
N PRO A 389 -20.08 -4.59 -19.73
CA PRO A 389 -21.40 -4.81 -19.14
C PRO A 389 -22.17 -5.85 -19.95
N ASN A 390 -23.02 -6.62 -19.29
CA ASN A 390 -24.05 -7.41 -19.94
C ASN A 390 -25.38 -6.65 -19.88
N VAL A 391 -25.58 -5.76 -20.86
CA VAL A 391 -26.73 -4.84 -20.90
C VAL A 391 -28.04 -5.58 -20.92
N GLU A 392 -28.14 -6.65 -21.71
CA GLU A 392 -29.35 -7.46 -21.84
C GLU A 392 -29.73 -8.12 -20.48
N GLN A 393 -28.75 -8.65 -19.77
CA GLN A 393 -29.00 -9.28 -18.48
C GLN A 393 -29.37 -8.25 -17.40
N CYS A 394 -28.74 -7.08 -17.40
CA CYS A 394 -29.10 -5.97 -16.52
C CYS A 394 -30.56 -5.55 -16.75
N GLN A 395 -30.97 -5.39 -18.01
CA GLN A 395 -32.34 -5.04 -18.37
C GLN A 395 -33.33 -6.15 -17.98
N LYS A 396 -32.98 -7.42 -18.23
CA LYS A 396 -33.83 -8.57 -17.86
C LYS A 396 -34.07 -8.62 -16.35
N TRP A 397 -33.06 -8.40 -15.51
CA TRP A 397 -33.24 -8.36 -14.06
C TRP A 397 -34.13 -7.19 -13.64
N LEU A 398 -33.95 -6.03 -14.27
CA LEU A 398 -34.80 -4.86 -14.00
C LEU A 398 -36.26 -5.11 -14.35
N ASP A 399 -36.56 -5.66 -15.54
CA ASP A 399 -37.91 -5.89 -16.03
C ASP A 399 -38.66 -6.95 -15.19
N ASN A 400 -37.94 -7.94 -14.67
CA ASN A 400 -38.51 -9.00 -13.85
C ASN A 400 -38.62 -8.66 -12.36
N SER A 401 -38.01 -7.57 -11.92
CA SER A 401 -38.01 -7.20 -10.50
C SER A 401 -39.29 -6.45 -10.11
N VAL A 402 -39.86 -6.81 -8.96
CA VAL A 402 -40.94 -6.04 -8.34
C VAL A 402 -40.47 -4.71 -7.75
N GLY A 403 -39.14 -4.48 -7.63
CA GLY A 403 -38.56 -3.27 -7.06
C GLY A 403 -38.93 -1.98 -7.80
N ILE A 404 -39.26 -2.07 -9.11
CA ILE A 404 -39.66 -0.91 -9.90
C ILE A 404 -40.99 -0.29 -9.42
N VAL A 405 -41.81 -1.03 -8.66
CA VAL A 405 -43.06 -0.52 -8.07
C VAL A 405 -42.79 0.68 -7.13
N THR A 406 -41.61 0.76 -6.55
CA THR A 406 -41.23 1.86 -5.66
C THR A 406 -41.26 3.22 -6.37
N ALA A 407 -40.91 3.29 -7.66
CA ALA A 407 -41.02 4.50 -8.45
C ALA A 407 -42.48 4.94 -8.69
N LEU A 408 -43.44 4.02 -8.57
CA LEU A 408 -44.86 4.26 -8.77
C LEU A 408 -45.58 4.73 -7.50
N LEU A 409 -44.98 4.54 -6.31
CA LEU A 409 -45.58 4.89 -5.02
C LEU A 409 -46.19 6.30 -4.97
N PRO A 410 -45.51 7.36 -5.44
CA PRO A 410 -46.04 8.73 -5.39
C PRO A 410 -47.26 8.94 -6.28
N HIS A 411 -47.44 8.08 -7.29
CA HIS A 411 -48.49 8.24 -8.31
C HIS A 411 -49.76 7.40 -8.06
N ILE A 412 -49.59 6.22 -7.44
CA ILE A 412 -50.71 5.26 -7.25
C ILE A 412 -50.94 4.91 -5.77
N GLY A 413 -50.09 5.38 -4.86
CA GLY A 413 -50.20 5.11 -3.42
C GLY A 413 -49.63 3.75 -3.01
N TYR A 414 -49.43 3.57 -1.69
CA TYR A 414 -48.78 2.38 -1.13
C TYR A 414 -49.60 1.11 -1.29
N GLU A 415 -50.90 1.15 -0.96
CA GLU A 415 -51.78 -0.03 -1.00
C GLU A 415 -51.87 -0.64 -2.40
N LYS A 416 -52.07 0.21 -3.41
CA LYS A 416 -52.16 -0.21 -4.80
C LYS A 416 -50.81 -0.73 -5.33
N SER A 417 -49.72 -0.11 -4.88
CA SER A 417 -48.37 -0.59 -5.18
C SER A 417 -48.08 -1.97 -4.57
N ALA A 418 -48.52 -2.20 -3.34
CA ALA A 418 -48.40 -3.50 -2.66
C ALA A 418 -49.27 -4.59 -3.33
N GLU A 419 -50.45 -4.25 -3.80
CA GLU A 419 -51.31 -5.14 -4.58
C GLU A 419 -50.65 -5.57 -5.88
N LEU A 420 -50.12 -4.62 -6.65
CA LEU A 420 -49.38 -4.88 -7.89
C LEU A 420 -48.15 -5.74 -7.67
N ALA A 421 -47.34 -5.46 -6.63
CA ALA A 421 -46.19 -6.26 -6.28
C ALA A 421 -46.56 -7.71 -5.94
N ARG A 422 -47.66 -7.93 -5.20
CA ARG A 422 -48.17 -9.26 -4.88
C ARG A 422 -48.67 -10.00 -6.13
N GLU A 423 -49.38 -9.32 -7.03
CA GLU A 423 -49.84 -9.91 -8.28
C GLU A 423 -48.65 -10.29 -9.19
N ALA A 424 -47.67 -9.40 -9.37
CA ALA A 424 -46.47 -9.69 -10.12
C ALA A 424 -45.71 -10.91 -9.56
N TYR A 425 -45.59 -10.99 -8.23
CA TYR A 425 -44.96 -12.12 -7.56
C TYR A 425 -45.70 -13.43 -7.79
N THR A 426 -47.08 -13.40 -7.71
CA THR A 426 -47.92 -14.60 -7.82
C THR A 426 -48.05 -15.09 -9.26
N THR A 427 -48.13 -14.17 -10.22
CA THR A 427 -48.39 -14.49 -11.63
C THR A 427 -47.11 -14.62 -12.45
N GLY A 428 -45.98 -14.10 -11.95
CA GLY A 428 -44.73 -14.00 -12.71
C GLY A 428 -44.76 -12.93 -13.82
N LYS A 429 -45.83 -12.16 -13.94
CA LYS A 429 -45.96 -11.09 -14.93
C LYS A 429 -45.12 -9.86 -14.51
N PRO A 430 -44.44 -9.19 -15.45
CA PRO A 430 -43.81 -7.90 -15.19
C PRO A 430 -44.81 -6.85 -14.71
N ILE A 431 -44.46 -6.04 -13.71
CA ILE A 431 -45.32 -4.97 -13.17
C ILE A 431 -45.80 -4.01 -14.28
N ARG A 432 -44.94 -3.72 -15.25
CA ARG A 432 -45.29 -2.86 -16.39
C ARG A 432 -46.48 -3.38 -17.20
N GLU A 433 -46.54 -4.68 -17.45
CA GLU A 433 -47.63 -5.31 -18.17
C GLU A 433 -48.94 -5.24 -17.37
N ILE A 434 -48.89 -5.56 -16.08
CA ILE A 434 -50.08 -5.53 -15.19
C ILE A 434 -50.65 -4.11 -15.13
N ILE A 435 -49.82 -3.07 -15.04
CA ILE A 435 -50.26 -1.67 -15.00
C ILE A 435 -51.00 -1.28 -16.29
N LEU A 436 -50.48 -1.68 -17.44
CA LEU A 436 -51.09 -1.39 -18.75
C LEU A 436 -52.35 -2.21 -18.98
N GLU A 437 -52.36 -3.49 -18.65
CA GLU A 437 -53.56 -4.37 -18.75
C GLU A 437 -54.71 -3.85 -17.88
N ARG A 438 -54.40 -3.34 -16.67
CA ARG A 438 -55.40 -2.79 -15.76
C ARG A 438 -55.77 -1.31 -16.02
N GLY A 439 -55.11 -0.66 -16.98
CA GLY A 439 -55.35 0.75 -17.29
C GLY A 439 -55.10 1.72 -16.13
N ILE A 440 -54.17 1.37 -15.22
CA ILE A 440 -53.86 2.15 -14.02
C ILE A 440 -53.13 3.47 -14.36
N LEU A 441 -52.25 3.42 -15.34
CA LEU A 441 -51.51 4.58 -15.88
C LEU A 441 -51.51 4.48 -17.42
N SER A 442 -51.48 5.64 -18.10
CA SER A 442 -51.21 5.64 -19.54
C SER A 442 -49.79 5.16 -19.85
N LYS A 443 -49.57 4.64 -21.04
CA LYS A 443 -48.26 4.18 -21.49
C LYS A 443 -47.22 5.28 -21.41
N GLU A 444 -47.56 6.49 -21.86
CA GLU A 444 -46.65 7.65 -21.86
C GLU A 444 -46.25 8.04 -20.42
N LYS A 445 -47.20 8.06 -19.49
CA LYS A 445 -46.96 8.39 -18.08
C LYS A 445 -46.10 7.31 -17.42
N LEU A 446 -46.35 6.04 -17.69
CA LEU A 446 -45.58 4.93 -17.18
C LEU A 446 -44.12 4.98 -17.70
N GLU A 447 -43.93 5.22 -18.99
CA GLU A 447 -42.63 5.35 -19.60
C GLU A 447 -41.82 6.55 -19.04
N HIS A 448 -42.53 7.66 -18.76
CA HIS A 448 -41.89 8.81 -18.12
C HIS A 448 -41.40 8.45 -16.70
N ILE A 449 -42.26 7.90 -15.86
CA ILE A 449 -41.93 7.50 -14.47
C ILE A 449 -40.78 6.48 -14.44
N LEU A 450 -40.83 5.48 -15.30
CA LEU A 450 -39.86 4.41 -15.40
C LEU A 450 -38.63 4.77 -16.30
N SER A 451 -38.49 6.05 -16.65
CA SER A 451 -37.29 6.48 -17.40
C SER A 451 -36.05 6.39 -16.53
N PRO A 452 -34.86 6.13 -17.14
CA PRO A 452 -33.61 6.02 -16.38
C PRO A 452 -33.34 7.20 -15.46
N ARG A 453 -33.61 8.40 -15.92
CA ARG A 453 -33.41 9.63 -15.15
C ARG A 453 -34.27 9.69 -13.91
N GLN A 454 -35.57 9.38 -14.06
CA GLN A 454 -36.52 9.47 -12.95
C GLN A 454 -36.25 8.40 -11.89
N MET A 455 -35.89 7.19 -12.31
CA MET A 455 -35.62 6.09 -11.39
C MET A 455 -34.27 6.20 -10.62
N THR A 456 -33.33 7.01 -11.09
CA THR A 456 -31.95 7.00 -10.57
C THR A 456 -31.45 8.35 -10.06
N HIS A 457 -32.33 9.37 -10.03
CA HIS A 457 -32.01 10.69 -9.50
C HIS A 457 -33.01 11.09 -8.41
N PRO A 458 -32.61 11.94 -7.46
CA PRO A 458 -33.52 12.45 -6.44
C PRO A 458 -34.68 13.22 -7.06
N GLY A 459 -35.90 13.01 -6.51
CA GLY A 459 -37.09 13.71 -6.96
C GLY A 459 -38.33 12.78 -7.05
N ILE A 460 -39.44 13.34 -7.43
CA ILE A 460 -40.72 12.64 -7.77
C ILE A 460 -40.95 12.87 -9.25
N ALA A 461 -41.15 11.79 -10.00
CA ALA A 461 -41.39 11.81 -11.44
C ALA A 461 -42.71 12.45 -11.85
#